data_ffa36f405e5c92e3745421781ee9bf4f
#
_entry.id   ffa36f405e5c92e3745421781ee9bf4f
#
_cell.length_a   1.000
_cell.length_b   1.000
_cell.length_c   1.000
_cell.angle_alpha   90.00
_cell.angle_beta   90.00
_cell.angle_gamma   90.00
#
_symmetry.space_group_name_H-M   'P 1'
#
loop_
_entity.id
_entity.type
_entity.pdbx_description
1 polymer ?
#
loop_
_entity_poly.entity_id
_entity_poly.type
_entity_poly.pdbx_seq_one_letter_code
_entity_poly.pdbx_strand_id
1 'polypeptide(L)'
;DLETQFLQKLGSSCVAAYNSYVMCVELPKTAFLAMDARHCAGADMAELMAYGASVGSKKAQNKEGAIGFVGNATDDTAHFFGQESGYGTMPHALVGYAGSTIRAAEMFYETHPDTNLTVLVDYFGKEISDSISVCERFPKLLEDGQLSLRLDTHGGRYVEGLDMSKSYAVLERNATRAIRGYRSDTELRHLIGTGVSAAAIWHLRETLNAAGFSRAKIVGSSGFSPEKCRIMALAEAPIDMIGTGSYLPDNWSETYATADIIDYDGASRVKVGREFLLSK
;
A
#
# COMPACT_ATOMS: atom_id res chain seq x y z
N ASP A 1 -3.70 31.78 -9.71
CA ASP A 1 -2.83 31.61 -8.55
C ASP A 1 -1.82 30.49 -8.80
N LEU A 2 -0.55 30.88 -8.98
CA LEU A 2 0.56 29.98 -9.32
C LEU A 2 0.81 28.93 -8.23
N GLU A 3 0.77 29.33 -6.96
CA GLU A 3 1.04 28.44 -5.83
C GLU A 3 -0.02 27.36 -5.70
N THR A 4 -1.29 27.73 -5.76
CA THR A 4 -2.40 26.78 -5.60
C THR A 4 -2.56 25.87 -6.82
N GLN A 5 -2.50 26.44 -8.03
CA GLN A 5 -2.81 25.69 -9.26
C GLN A 5 -1.67 24.79 -9.74
N PHE A 6 -0.43 25.19 -9.49
CA PHE A 6 0.74 24.47 -10.01
C PHE A 6 1.67 23.95 -8.92
N LEU A 7 2.18 24.80 -8.03
CA LEU A 7 3.26 24.41 -7.14
C LEU A 7 2.81 23.39 -6.09
N GLN A 8 1.59 23.50 -5.56
CA GLN A 8 1.06 22.50 -4.62
C GLN A 8 0.89 21.13 -5.27
N LYS A 9 0.33 21.08 -6.48
CA LYS A 9 0.17 19.83 -7.24
C LYS A 9 1.51 19.21 -7.57
N LEU A 10 2.47 20.01 -8.03
CA LEU A 10 3.81 19.54 -8.35
C LEU A 10 4.55 19.02 -7.11
N GLY A 11 4.48 19.73 -6.00
CA GLY A 11 5.06 19.31 -4.72
C GLY A 11 4.53 17.95 -4.28
N SER A 12 3.21 17.76 -4.32
CA SER A 12 2.55 16.50 -3.99
C SER A 12 3.00 15.36 -4.92
N SER A 13 3.13 15.62 -6.22
CA SER A 13 3.63 14.64 -7.19
C SER A 13 5.09 14.24 -6.91
N CYS A 14 5.95 15.18 -6.51
CA CYS A 14 7.32 14.88 -6.11
C CYS A 14 7.37 14.00 -4.86
N VAL A 15 6.49 14.22 -3.88
CA VAL A 15 6.39 13.36 -2.69
C VAL A 15 5.90 11.98 -3.05
N ALA A 16 4.91 11.86 -3.94
CA ALA A 16 4.47 10.56 -4.43
C ALA A 16 5.61 9.79 -5.10
N ALA A 17 6.42 10.47 -5.93
CA ALA A 17 7.59 9.87 -6.57
C ALA A 17 8.64 9.41 -5.54
N TYR A 18 8.90 10.21 -4.51
CA TYR A 18 9.84 9.87 -3.45
C TYR A 18 9.34 8.68 -2.62
N ASN A 19 8.11 8.75 -2.12
CA ASN A 19 7.54 7.70 -1.29
C ASN A 19 7.44 6.36 -2.03
N SER A 20 6.98 6.38 -3.28
CA SER A 20 6.91 5.16 -4.10
C SER A 20 8.29 4.55 -4.35
N TYR A 21 9.31 5.38 -4.61
CA TYR A 21 10.69 4.91 -4.73
C TYR A 21 11.16 4.22 -3.46
N VAL A 22 11.01 4.88 -2.30
CA VAL A 22 11.45 4.34 -0.99
C VAL A 22 10.73 3.03 -0.69
N MET A 23 9.41 2.98 -0.86
CA MET A 23 8.63 1.75 -0.60
C MET A 23 9.08 0.58 -1.47
N CYS A 24 9.34 0.83 -2.75
CA CYS A 24 9.85 -0.20 -3.68
C CYS A 24 11.26 -0.68 -3.32
N VAL A 25 12.12 0.21 -2.82
CA VAL A 25 13.49 -0.14 -2.39
C VAL A 25 13.47 -0.95 -1.10
N GLU A 26 12.61 -0.60 -0.15
CA GLU A 26 12.46 -1.35 1.11
C GLU A 26 11.91 -2.77 0.89
N LEU A 27 11.02 -2.96 -0.09
CA LEU A 27 10.40 -4.24 -0.40
C LEU A 27 10.54 -4.59 -1.90
N PRO A 28 11.76 -4.87 -2.38
CA PRO A 28 12.02 -5.00 -3.81
C PRO A 28 11.34 -6.21 -4.46
N LYS A 29 10.96 -7.22 -3.68
CA LYS A 29 10.28 -8.43 -4.15
C LYS A 29 8.76 -8.38 -4.02
N THR A 30 8.21 -7.28 -3.49
CA THR A 30 6.77 -7.08 -3.30
C THR A 30 6.23 -6.19 -4.42
N ALA A 31 5.09 -6.57 -5.00
CA ALA A 31 4.37 -5.74 -5.95
C ALA A 31 3.56 -4.67 -5.22
N PHE A 32 3.38 -3.51 -5.84
CA PHE A 32 2.58 -2.42 -5.31
C PHE A 32 1.41 -2.07 -6.24
N LEU A 33 0.28 -1.72 -5.65
CA LEU A 33 -0.90 -1.21 -6.33
C LEU A 33 -1.25 0.18 -5.80
N ALA A 34 -1.30 1.19 -6.67
CA ALA A 34 -1.66 2.54 -6.30
C ALA A 34 -3.18 2.67 -6.11
N MET A 35 -3.61 3.07 -4.91
CA MET A 35 -5.01 3.22 -4.52
C MET A 35 -5.31 4.64 -3.97
N ASP A 36 -4.55 5.64 -4.40
CA ASP A 36 -4.53 6.98 -3.86
C ASP A 36 -5.55 7.94 -4.52
N ALA A 37 -6.09 7.59 -5.68
CA ALA A 37 -6.99 8.48 -6.44
C ALA A 37 -8.17 9.02 -5.61
N ARG A 38 -8.76 8.18 -4.75
CA ARG A 38 -9.85 8.60 -3.85
C ARG A 38 -9.45 9.60 -2.77
N HIS A 39 -8.15 9.79 -2.54
CA HIS A 39 -7.60 10.74 -1.56
C HIS A 39 -7.14 12.05 -2.22
N CYS A 40 -7.23 12.14 -3.55
CA CYS A 40 -6.81 13.30 -4.31
C CYS A 40 -7.95 14.34 -4.45
N ALA A 41 -7.57 15.60 -4.55
CA ALA A 41 -8.51 16.71 -4.80
C ALA A 41 -8.85 16.83 -6.29
N GLY A 42 -9.58 15.85 -6.81
CA GLY A 42 -10.01 15.80 -8.21
C GLY A 42 -9.07 15.05 -9.15
N ALA A 43 -9.49 14.93 -10.41
CA ALA A 43 -8.83 14.11 -11.42
C ALA A 43 -7.41 14.57 -11.74
N ASP A 44 -7.18 15.87 -11.91
CA ASP A 44 -5.86 16.44 -12.21
C ASP A 44 -4.81 16.04 -11.15
N MET A 45 -5.22 16.04 -9.88
CA MET A 45 -4.33 15.67 -8.81
C MET A 45 -4.07 14.16 -8.79
N ALA A 46 -5.11 13.35 -9.02
CA ALA A 46 -4.98 11.90 -9.12
C ALA A 46 -4.03 11.50 -10.26
N GLU A 47 -4.10 12.18 -11.40
CA GLU A 47 -3.20 11.97 -12.53
C GLU A 47 -1.75 12.29 -12.18
N LEU A 48 -1.49 13.45 -11.58
CA LEU A 48 -0.15 13.87 -11.16
C LEU A 48 0.44 12.94 -10.09
N MET A 49 -0.39 12.45 -9.16
CA MET A 49 0.04 11.50 -8.13
C MET A 49 0.42 10.15 -8.76
N ALA A 50 -0.41 9.61 -9.64
CA ALA A 50 -0.15 8.37 -10.36
C ALA A 50 1.12 8.47 -11.22
N TYR A 51 1.29 9.60 -11.93
CA TYR A 51 2.51 9.88 -12.68
C TYR A 51 3.74 9.89 -11.75
N GLY A 52 3.69 10.64 -10.66
CA GLY A 52 4.77 10.70 -9.67
C GLY A 52 5.13 9.31 -9.12
N ALA A 53 4.12 8.53 -8.72
CA ALA A 53 4.32 7.16 -8.24
C ALA A 53 4.97 6.27 -9.30
N SER A 54 4.58 6.39 -10.57
CA SER A 54 5.16 5.62 -11.67
C SER A 54 6.64 5.96 -11.90
N VAL A 55 7.02 7.24 -11.78
CA VAL A 55 8.40 7.71 -11.91
C VAL A 55 9.28 7.13 -10.80
N GLY A 56 8.82 7.19 -9.55
CA GLY A 56 9.52 6.60 -8.40
C GLY A 56 9.69 5.09 -8.55
N SER A 57 8.62 4.40 -8.96
CA SER A 57 8.63 2.96 -9.23
C SER A 57 9.64 2.58 -10.30
N LYS A 58 9.61 3.23 -11.47
CA LYS A 58 10.56 2.98 -12.57
C LYS A 58 12.00 3.20 -12.14
N LYS A 59 12.27 4.21 -11.31
CA LYS A 59 13.61 4.45 -10.76
C LYS A 59 14.06 3.29 -9.87
N ALA A 60 13.18 2.75 -9.00
CA ALA A 60 13.50 1.60 -8.15
C ALA A 60 13.71 0.32 -8.98
N GLN A 61 12.88 0.08 -9.99
CA GLN A 61 13.05 -1.02 -10.93
C GLN A 61 14.43 -0.99 -11.61
N ASN A 62 14.81 0.17 -12.15
CA ASN A 62 16.04 0.31 -12.91
C ASN A 62 17.32 0.26 -12.05
N LYS A 63 17.26 0.75 -10.81
CA LYS A 63 18.44 0.84 -9.94
C LYS A 63 18.61 -0.34 -9.00
N GLU A 64 17.49 -0.84 -8.48
CA GLU A 64 17.49 -1.83 -7.40
C GLU A 64 16.87 -3.17 -7.81
N GLY A 65 16.39 -3.29 -9.05
CA GLY A 65 15.73 -4.51 -9.53
C GLY A 65 14.38 -4.80 -8.85
N ALA A 66 13.74 -3.77 -8.29
CA ALA A 66 12.45 -3.92 -7.62
C ALA A 66 11.33 -4.31 -8.60
N ILE A 67 10.31 -5.02 -8.13
CA ILE A 67 9.08 -5.26 -8.90
C ILE A 67 8.34 -3.93 -9.11
N GLY A 68 8.20 -3.14 -8.05
CA GLY A 68 7.59 -1.82 -8.08
C GLY A 68 6.07 -1.81 -8.20
N PHE A 69 5.53 -0.68 -8.61
CA PHE A 69 4.10 -0.53 -8.84
C PHE A 69 3.70 -1.18 -10.17
N VAL A 70 2.79 -2.14 -10.08
CA VAL A 70 2.31 -2.95 -11.23
C VAL A 70 1.00 -2.43 -11.80
N GLY A 71 0.35 -1.48 -11.15
CA GLY A 71 -0.90 -0.88 -11.60
C GLY A 71 -1.49 0.06 -10.54
N ASN A 72 -2.69 0.51 -10.83
CA ASN A 72 -3.50 1.36 -9.96
C ASN A 72 -4.97 0.95 -10.01
N ALA A 73 -5.81 1.62 -9.21
CA ALA A 73 -7.23 1.27 -9.06
C ALA A 73 -8.17 2.01 -10.04
N THR A 74 -7.66 2.85 -10.96
CA THR A 74 -8.47 3.68 -11.88
C THR A 74 -8.00 3.54 -13.32
N ASP A 75 -8.94 3.54 -14.27
CA ASP A 75 -8.65 3.39 -15.70
C ASP A 75 -7.85 4.57 -16.25
N ASP A 76 -8.23 5.80 -15.89
CA ASP A 76 -7.66 7.04 -16.45
C ASP A 76 -6.14 7.12 -16.32
N THR A 77 -5.58 6.54 -15.28
CA THR A 77 -4.16 6.62 -14.95
C THR A 77 -3.41 5.28 -15.05
N ALA A 78 -4.08 4.22 -15.51
CA ALA A 78 -3.50 2.88 -15.64
C ALA A 78 -2.30 2.85 -16.61
N HIS A 79 -2.34 3.67 -17.65
CA HIS A 79 -1.29 3.76 -18.67
C HIS A 79 0.09 4.18 -18.12
N PHE A 80 0.15 4.92 -17.00
CA PHE A 80 1.42 5.25 -16.34
C PHE A 80 2.16 4.02 -15.81
N PHE A 81 1.41 2.97 -15.49
CA PHE A 81 1.92 1.69 -14.99
C PHE A 81 1.98 0.60 -16.10
N GLY A 82 1.73 0.98 -17.35
CA GLY A 82 1.78 0.06 -18.49
C GLY A 82 0.56 -0.87 -18.60
N GLN A 83 -0.59 -0.46 -18.00
CA GLN A 83 -1.84 -1.20 -18.03
C GLN A 83 -2.86 -0.49 -18.94
N GLU A 84 -3.77 -1.24 -19.55
CA GLU A 84 -4.87 -0.69 -20.36
C GLU A 84 -6.04 -0.22 -19.48
N SER A 85 -6.22 -0.83 -18.31
CA SER A 85 -7.27 -0.50 -17.34
C SER A 85 -6.77 -0.62 -15.91
N GLY A 86 -7.49 -0.03 -14.97
CA GLY A 86 -7.22 -0.14 -13.55
C GLY A 86 -7.48 -1.56 -13.03
N TYR A 87 -6.75 -1.92 -11.98
CA TYR A 87 -7.01 -3.18 -11.28
C TYR A 87 -8.33 -3.09 -10.51
N GLY A 88 -9.29 -3.93 -10.87
CA GLY A 88 -10.50 -4.13 -10.09
C GLY A 88 -10.15 -4.73 -8.72
N THR A 89 -10.65 -4.11 -7.66
CA THR A 89 -10.47 -4.62 -6.29
C THR A 89 -11.82 -4.90 -5.66
N MET A 90 -11.94 -6.01 -4.91
CA MET A 90 -13.14 -6.33 -4.16
C MET A 90 -13.39 -5.24 -3.09
N PRO A 91 -14.53 -4.52 -3.12
CA PRO A 91 -14.84 -3.52 -2.11
C PRO A 91 -15.51 -4.15 -0.87
N HIS A 92 -15.33 -3.55 0.30
CA HIS A 92 -16.05 -3.93 1.52
C HIS A 92 -17.58 -3.96 1.34
N ALA A 93 -18.11 -3.05 0.49
CA ALA A 93 -19.55 -3.01 0.19
C ALA A 93 -20.07 -4.29 -0.41
N LEU A 94 -19.29 -4.97 -1.29
CA LEU A 94 -19.67 -6.26 -1.84
C LEU A 94 -19.74 -7.34 -0.75
N VAL A 95 -18.76 -7.37 0.14
CA VAL A 95 -18.72 -8.36 1.24
C VAL A 95 -19.91 -8.16 2.19
N GLY A 96 -20.23 -6.90 2.53
CA GLY A 96 -21.41 -6.55 3.34
C GLY A 96 -22.73 -6.93 2.64
N TYR A 97 -22.86 -6.63 1.35
CA TYR A 97 -24.04 -7.00 0.55
C TYR A 97 -24.22 -8.51 0.45
N ALA A 98 -23.16 -9.25 0.21
CA ALA A 98 -23.19 -10.71 0.08
C ALA A 98 -23.48 -11.43 1.42
N GLY A 99 -23.24 -10.79 2.55
CA GLY A 99 -23.47 -11.35 3.91
C GLY A 99 -22.41 -12.37 4.35
N SER A 100 -21.46 -12.74 3.49
CA SER A 100 -20.30 -13.56 3.86
C SER A 100 -19.15 -13.35 2.88
N THR A 101 -17.91 -13.58 3.36
CA THR A 101 -16.69 -13.49 2.54
C THR A 101 -16.72 -14.47 1.37
N ILE A 102 -17.15 -15.71 1.62
CA ILE A 102 -17.22 -16.76 0.58
C ILE A 102 -18.23 -16.36 -0.51
N ARG A 103 -19.42 -15.92 -0.12
CA ARG A 103 -20.43 -15.51 -1.12
C ARG A 103 -19.96 -14.30 -1.94
N ALA A 104 -19.29 -13.35 -1.31
CA ALA A 104 -18.68 -12.22 -2.04
C ALA A 104 -17.63 -12.67 -3.05
N ALA A 105 -16.77 -13.62 -2.66
CA ALA A 105 -15.77 -14.21 -3.56
C ALA A 105 -16.41 -14.95 -4.74
N GLU A 106 -17.49 -15.72 -4.50
CA GLU A 106 -18.26 -16.39 -5.55
C GLU A 106 -18.87 -15.40 -6.54
N MET A 107 -19.59 -14.38 -6.03
CA MET A 107 -20.22 -13.35 -6.86
C MET A 107 -19.19 -12.59 -7.70
N PHE A 108 -18.04 -12.26 -7.11
CA PHE A 108 -16.96 -11.58 -7.83
C PHE A 108 -16.40 -12.46 -8.95
N TYR A 109 -16.11 -13.72 -8.66
CA TYR A 109 -15.57 -14.66 -9.63
C TYR A 109 -16.59 -15.04 -10.74
N GLU A 110 -17.89 -15.17 -10.41
CA GLU A 110 -18.96 -15.35 -11.38
C GLU A 110 -19.05 -14.20 -12.39
N THR A 111 -18.76 -12.97 -11.91
CA THR A 111 -18.83 -11.76 -12.75
C THR A 111 -17.55 -11.54 -13.55
N HIS A 112 -16.39 -11.93 -13.00
CA HIS A 112 -15.07 -11.70 -13.58
C HIS A 112 -14.23 -12.98 -13.62
N PRO A 113 -14.66 -14.01 -14.38
CA PRO A 113 -14.03 -15.34 -14.34
C PRO A 113 -12.62 -15.40 -14.92
N ASP A 114 -12.26 -14.43 -15.77
CA ASP A 114 -10.97 -14.37 -16.45
C ASP A 114 -9.91 -13.56 -15.67
N THR A 115 -10.25 -13.10 -14.46
CA THR A 115 -9.34 -12.29 -13.63
C THR A 115 -8.80 -13.08 -12.45
N ASN A 116 -7.62 -12.68 -11.96
CA ASN A 116 -7.12 -13.17 -10.69
C ASN A 116 -8.07 -12.77 -9.56
N LEU A 117 -8.39 -13.72 -8.68
CA LEU A 117 -9.29 -13.49 -7.55
C LEU A 117 -8.50 -13.02 -6.33
N THR A 118 -8.73 -11.75 -5.94
CA THR A 118 -8.23 -11.21 -4.68
C THR A 118 -9.38 -11.00 -3.71
N VAL A 119 -9.44 -11.81 -2.65
CA VAL A 119 -10.55 -11.82 -1.68
C VAL A 119 -10.20 -10.97 -0.47
N LEU A 120 -11.08 -10.03 -0.14
CA LEU A 120 -11.01 -9.21 1.07
C LEU A 120 -11.58 -9.99 2.27
N VAL A 121 -10.76 -10.24 3.30
CA VAL A 121 -11.09 -11.20 4.37
C VAL A 121 -11.35 -10.59 5.75
N ASP A 122 -11.29 -9.25 5.87
CA ASP A 122 -11.33 -8.58 7.18
C ASP A 122 -12.72 -8.11 7.63
N TYR A 123 -13.73 -8.14 6.75
CA TYR A 123 -15.04 -7.52 7.01
C TYR A 123 -15.74 -8.04 8.27
N PHE A 124 -15.73 -9.36 8.47
CA PHE A 124 -16.39 -10.00 9.60
C PHE A 124 -15.44 -10.30 10.78
N GLY A 125 -14.18 -9.86 10.73
CA GLY A 125 -13.18 -10.16 11.76
C GLY A 125 -12.76 -11.62 11.81
N LYS A 126 -12.88 -12.33 10.69
CA LYS A 126 -12.57 -13.76 10.51
C LYS A 126 -11.47 -13.97 9.48
N GLU A 127 -10.43 -13.15 9.55
CA GLU A 127 -9.40 -13.11 8.52
C GLU A 127 -8.75 -14.47 8.28
N ILE A 128 -8.53 -15.24 9.33
CA ILE A 128 -7.87 -16.53 9.26
C ILE A 128 -8.83 -17.62 8.82
N SER A 129 -9.98 -17.74 9.48
CA SER A 129 -10.96 -18.78 9.15
C SER A 129 -11.58 -18.56 7.78
N ASP A 130 -11.90 -17.33 7.39
CA ASP A 130 -12.40 -17.03 6.04
C ASP A 130 -11.32 -17.27 4.96
N SER A 131 -10.04 -16.98 5.25
CA SER A 131 -8.95 -17.28 4.32
C SER A 131 -8.81 -18.78 4.01
N ILE A 132 -8.91 -19.64 5.02
CA ILE A 132 -8.91 -21.08 4.86
C ILE A 132 -10.10 -21.52 4.00
N SER A 133 -11.30 -21.06 4.34
CA SER A 133 -12.53 -21.40 3.61
C SER A 133 -12.50 -20.95 2.15
N VAL A 134 -11.90 -19.78 1.86
CA VAL A 134 -11.68 -19.30 0.49
C VAL A 134 -10.72 -20.22 -0.28
N CYS A 135 -9.60 -20.66 0.33
CA CYS A 135 -8.66 -21.59 -0.30
C CYS A 135 -9.31 -22.94 -0.59
N GLU A 136 -10.13 -23.46 0.32
CA GLU A 136 -10.91 -24.70 0.13
C GLU A 136 -11.94 -24.56 -0.99
N ARG A 137 -12.55 -23.40 -1.13
CA ARG A 137 -13.61 -23.13 -2.13
C ARG A 137 -13.06 -22.97 -3.55
N PHE A 138 -11.83 -22.45 -3.70
CA PHE A 138 -11.21 -22.13 -4.99
C PHE A 138 -9.87 -22.88 -5.21
N PRO A 139 -9.83 -24.22 -5.10
CA PRO A 139 -8.57 -24.99 -5.16
C PRO A 139 -7.85 -24.83 -6.51
N LYS A 140 -8.57 -24.72 -7.61
CA LYS A 140 -7.98 -24.55 -8.94
C LYS A 140 -7.27 -23.19 -9.06
N LEU A 141 -7.91 -22.10 -8.63
CA LEU A 141 -7.28 -20.76 -8.64
C LEU A 141 -6.06 -20.71 -7.73
N LEU A 142 -6.09 -21.46 -6.61
CA LEU A 142 -4.94 -21.61 -5.73
C LEU A 142 -3.79 -22.33 -6.42
N GLU A 143 -4.05 -23.46 -7.08
CA GLU A 143 -3.06 -24.24 -7.83
C GLU A 143 -2.45 -23.44 -8.97
N ASP A 144 -3.27 -22.66 -9.69
CA ASP A 144 -2.86 -21.82 -10.81
C ASP A 144 -2.13 -20.52 -10.34
N GLY A 145 -2.05 -20.26 -9.03
CA GLY A 145 -1.43 -19.06 -8.46
C GLY A 145 -2.22 -17.76 -8.71
N GLN A 146 -3.53 -17.90 -8.96
CA GLN A 146 -4.46 -16.81 -9.27
C GLN A 146 -5.30 -16.38 -8.06
N LEU A 147 -5.10 -17.00 -6.87
CA LEU A 147 -5.80 -16.68 -5.64
C LEU A 147 -4.93 -15.85 -4.71
N SER A 148 -5.46 -14.73 -4.26
CA SER A 148 -4.86 -13.84 -3.28
C SER A 148 -5.83 -13.52 -2.14
N LEU A 149 -5.31 -13.40 -0.93
CA LEU A 149 -6.07 -13.06 0.27
C LEU A 149 -5.63 -11.67 0.72
N ARG A 150 -6.56 -10.71 0.79
CA ARG A 150 -6.28 -9.32 1.14
C ARG A 150 -6.65 -9.02 2.58
N LEU A 151 -5.63 -8.73 3.39
CA LEU A 151 -5.78 -8.15 4.72
C LEU A 151 -5.91 -6.62 4.60
N ASP A 152 -7.01 -6.08 5.10
CA ASP A 152 -7.26 -4.64 5.23
C ASP A 152 -7.72 -4.26 6.64
N THR A 153 -7.39 -5.11 7.61
CA THR A 153 -7.84 -5.05 9.00
C THR A 153 -7.65 -3.67 9.60
N HIS A 154 -8.73 -3.12 10.15
CA HIS A 154 -8.74 -1.79 10.78
C HIS A 154 -7.71 -1.69 11.91
N GLY A 155 -7.00 -0.56 11.97
CA GLY A 155 -5.93 -0.31 12.95
C GLY A 155 -6.36 -0.28 14.43
N GLY A 156 -7.65 -0.40 14.73
CA GLY A 156 -8.19 -0.44 16.08
C GLY A 156 -8.36 -1.84 16.66
N ARG A 157 -8.11 -2.90 15.92
CA ARG A 157 -8.25 -4.29 16.39
C ARG A 157 -7.14 -5.21 15.89
N TYR A 158 -6.90 -6.29 16.58
CA TYR A 158 -6.04 -7.36 16.10
C TYR A 158 -6.72 -8.20 15.01
N VAL A 159 -5.92 -8.82 14.16
CA VAL A 159 -6.36 -9.89 13.26
C VAL A 159 -6.86 -11.08 14.08
N GLU A 160 -7.80 -11.84 13.53
CA GLU A 160 -8.38 -13.03 14.17
C GLU A 160 -7.28 -13.91 14.80
N GLY A 161 -7.50 -14.30 16.04
CA GLY A 161 -6.61 -15.18 16.79
C GLY A 161 -5.42 -14.50 17.44
N LEU A 162 -5.14 -13.22 17.14
CA LEU A 162 -4.02 -12.47 17.71
C LEU A 162 -4.43 -11.57 18.90
N ASP A 163 -3.47 -11.32 19.72
CA ASP A 163 -3.35 -10.28 20.74
C ASP A 163 -1.88 -9.86 20.80
N MET A 164 -1.50 -8.96 21.69
CA MET A 164 -0.12 -8.51 21.81
C MET A 164 0.85 -9.65 22.11
N SER A 165 0.52 -10.55 23.05
CA SER A 165 1.39 -11.66 23.44
C SER A 165 1.56 -12.68 22.33
N LYS A 166 0.46 -13.02 21.63
CA LYS A 166 0.50 -13.95 20.51
C LYS A 166 1.22 -13.33 19.32
N SER A 167 1.04 -12.05 19.04
CA SER A 167 1.77 -11.33 18.00
C SER A 167 3.28 -11.34 18.25
N TYR A 168 3.68 -11.11 19.50
CA TYR A 168 5.07 -11.25 19.91
C TYR A 168 5.59 -12.68 19.66
N ALA A 169 4.83 -13.69 20.09
CA ALA A 169 5.21 -15.10 19.91
C ALA A 169 5.31 -15.51 18.44
N VAL A 170 4.47 -14.95 17.56
CA VAL A 170 4.58 -15.15 16.10
C VAL A 170 5.91 -14.62 15.58
N LEU A 171 6.30 -13.39 15.93
CA LEU A 171 7.57 -12.83 15.47
C LEU A 171 8.79 -13.47 16.17
N GLU A 172 8.65 -13.97 17.39
CA GLU A 172 9.72 -14.75 18.05
C GLU A 172 10.08 -16.00 17.23
N ARG A 173 9.10 -16.62 16.57
CA ARG A 173 9.34 -17.80 15.72
C ARG A 173 9.87 -17.47 14.33
N ASN A 174 9.38 -16.37 13.74
CA ASN A 174 9.59 -16.09 12.32
C ASN A 174 10.58 -14.96 12.03
N ALA A 175 10.66 -13.97 12.89
CA ALA A 175 11.43 -12.75 12.68
C ALA A 175 12.06 -12.24 14.00
N THR A 176 12.73 -13.12 14.71
CA THR A 176 13.32 -12.85 16.03
C THR A 176 14.16 -11.57 16.07
N ARG A 177 14.93 -11.28 15.01
CA ARG A 177 15.77 -10.08 14.92
C ARG A 177 14.96 -8.79 14.88
N ALA A 178 13.73 -8.84 14.36
CA ALA A 178 12.87 -7.67 14.28
C ALA A 178 12.40 -7.18 15.66
N ILE A 179 12.26 -8.08 16.63
CA ILE A 179 11.75 -7.77 17.98
C ILE A 179 12.83 -7.75 19.06
N ARG A 180 14.04 -8.27 18.77
CA ARG A 180 15.19 -8.22 19.69
C ARG A 180 15.98 -6.94 19.46
N GLY A 181 15.85 -5.98 20.36
CA GLY A 181 16.50 -4.69 20.31
C GLY A 181 15.56 -3.56 20.66
N TYR A 182 16.11 -2.35 20.77
CA TYR A 182 15.28 -1.18 21.00
C TYR A 182 14.40 -0.91 19.78
N ARG A 183 13.11 -0.67 20.04
CA ARG A 183 12.11 -0.28 19.04
C ARG A 183 11.29 0.88 19.58
N SER A 184 10.98 1.84 18.71
CA SER A 184 10.04 2.90 19.04
C SER A 184 8.61 2.35 19.13
N ASP A 185 7.71 3.09 19.75
CA ASP A 185 6.30 2.71 19.85
C ASP A 185 5.65 2.55 18.45
N THR A 186 6.04 3.38 17.49
CA THR A 186 5.56 3.27 16.10
C THR A 186 6.06 1.98 15.44
N GLU A 187 7.33 1.63 15.61
CA GLU A 187 7.88 0.37 15.10
C GLU A 187 7.19 -0.84 15.75
N LEU A 188 7.00 -0.83 17.06
CA LEU A 188 6.27 -1.89 17.79
C LEU A 188 4.83 -2.03 17.29
N ARG A 189 4.15 -0.91 17.03
CA ARG A 189 2.81 -0.92 16.46
C ARG A 189 2.76 -1.64 15.11
N HIS A 190 3.74 -1.41 14.24
CA HIS A 190 3.81 -2.08 12.93
C HIS A 190 4.32 -3.53 13.02
N LEU A 191 5.10 -3.87 14.04
CA LEU A 191 5.57 -5.24 14.27
C LEU A 191 4.49 -6.14 14.86
N ILE A 192 3.94 -5.76 16.03
CA ILE A 192 3.09 -6.62 16.87
C ILE A 192 1.74 -5.99 17.25
N GLY A 193 1.44 -4.79 16.75
CA GLY A 193 0.23 -4.05 17.11
C GLY A 193 -1.00 -4.49 16.33
N THR A 194 -2.06 -3.70 16.48
CA THR A 194 -3.35 -3.87 15.81
C THR A 194 -3.28 -3.54 14.32
N GLY A 195 -4.29 -3.97 13.56
CA GLY A 195 -4.35 -3.82 12.12
C GLY A 195 -3.45 -4.81 11.38
N VAL A 196 -3.04 -4.45 10.18
CA VAL A 196 -2.15 -5.26 9.33
C VAL A 196 -0.70 -5.06 9.79
N SER A 197 -0.28 -5.75 10.84
CA SER A 197 1.09 -5.76 11.36
C SER A 197 1.93 -6.88 10.72
N ALA A 198 3.25 -6.86 10.93
CA ALA A 198 4.12 -7.95 10.47
C ALA A 198 3.73 -9.29 11.11
N ALA A 199 3.36 -9.29 12.39
CA ALA A 199 2.83 -10.48 13.06
C ALA A 199 1.53 -10.99 12.42
N ALA A 200 0.64 -10.09 11.98
CA ALA A 200 -0.60 -10.47 11.29
C ALA A 200 -0.32 -11.18 9.95
N ILE A 201 0.63 -10.67 9.16
CA ILE A 201 1.06 -11.29 7.90
C ILE A 201 1.67 -12.68 8.15
N TRP A 202 2.60 -12.79 9.12
CA TRP A 202 3.20 -14.07 9.48
C TRP A 202 2.19 -15.07 10.02
N HIS A 203 1.24 -14.62 10.86
CA HIS A 203 0.19 -15.48 11.40
C HIS A 203 -0.69 -16.08 10.30
N LEU A 204 -1.11 -15.26 9.33
CA LEU A 204 -1.84 -15.75 8.17
C LEU A 204 -1.00 -16.76 7.37
N ARG A 205 0.27 -16.46 7.10
CA ARG A 205 1.16 -17.36 6.35
C ARG A 205 1.38 -18.69 7.07
N GLU A 206 1.66 -18.67 8.39
CA GLU A 206 1.80 -19.90 9.20
C GLU A 206 0.55 -20.77 9.10
N THR A 207 -0.63 -20.15 9.24
CA THR A 207 -1.90 -20.88 9.21
C THR A 207 -2.20 -21.45 7.82
N LEU A 208 -1.97 -20.68 6.76
CA LEU A 208 -2.11 -21.16 5.38
C LEU A 208 -1.16 -22.33 5.09
N ASN A 209 0.09 -22.24 5.53
CA ASN A 209 1.05 -23.31 5.34
C ASN A 209 0.66 -24.59 6.11
N ALA A 210 0.20 -24.45 7.35
CA ALA A 210 -0.27 -25.58 8.17
C ALA A 210 -1.50 -26.28 7.56
N ALA A 211 -2.37 -25.53 6.88
CA ALA A 211 -3.52 -26.06 6.17
C ALA A 211 -3.22 -26.59 4.75
N GLY A 212 -1.96 -26.52 4.30
CA GLY A 212 -1.56 -26.99 2.96
C GLY A 212 -1.73 -25.96 1.84
N PHE A 213 -2.04 -24.70 2.15
CA PHE A 213 -2.33 -23.62 1.19
C PHE A 213 -1.15 -22.66 1.00
N SER A 214 0.07 -23.19 0.96
CA SER A 214 1.32 -22.40 0.85
C SER A 214 1.40 -21.53 -0.42
N ARG A 215 0.63 -21.87 -1.46
CA ARG A 215 0.59 -21.13 -2.75
C ARG A 215 -0.33 -19.91 -2.73
N ALA A 216 -1.18 -19.76 -1.71
CA ALA A 216 -2.04 -18.58 -1.58
C ALA A 216 -1.18 -17.32 -1.39
N LYS A 217 -1.43 -16.30 -2.22
CA LYS A 217 -0.74 -15.00 -2.12
C LYS A 217 -1.36 -14.14 -1.04
N ILE A 218 -0.53 -13.35 -0.36
CA ILE A 218 -0.98 -12.42 0.68
C ILE A 218 -0.85 -11.00 0.15
N VAL A 219 -1.96 -10.28 0.14
CA VAL A 219 -2.05 -8.86 -0.18
C VAL A 219 -2.30 -8.09 1.11
N GLY A 220 -1.48 -7.09 1.40
CA GLY A 220 -1.70 -6.19 2.53
C GLY A 220 -2.19 -4.83 2.04
N SER A 221 -3.16 -4.26 2.75
CA SER A 221 -3.57 -2.87 2.61
C SER A 221 -3.79 -2.27 4.01
N SER A 222 -4.38 -1.07 4.12
CA SER A 222 -4.51 -0.36 5.40
C SER A 222 -3.21 0.26 5.92
N GLY A 223 -2.98 1.49 5.47
CA GLY A 223 -1.96 2.36 6.04
C GLY A 223 -0.51 1.96 5.78
N PHE A 224 -0.20 1.49 4.58
CA PHE A 224 1.19 1.26 4.18
C PHE A 224 1.87 2.57 3.79
N SER A 225 2.85 2.97 4.61
CA SER A 225 3.77 4.09 4.40
C SER A 225 5.18 3.57 4.13
N PRO A 226 6.14 4.42 3.71
CA PRO A 226 7.54 4.05 3.63
C PRO A 226 8.08 3.43 4.93
N GLU A 227 7.72 4.01 6.09
CA GLU A 227 8.12 3.47 7.40
C GLU A 227 7.55 2.07 7.63
N LYS A 228 6.26 1.86 7.36
CA LYS A 228 5.64 0.54 7.52
C LYS A 228 6.26 -0.49 6.58
N CYS A 229 6.59 -0.12 5.33
CA CYS A 229 7.30 -1.00 4.40
C CYS A 229 8.68 -1.39 4.94
N ARG A 230 9.45 -0.46 5.51
CA ARG A 230 10.72 -0.75 6.17
C ARG A 230 10.56 -1.76 7.32
N ILE A 231 9.52 -1.64 8.12
CA ILE A 231 9.24 -2.57 9.22
C ILE A 231 8.83 -3.96 8.70
N MET A 232 8.05 -4.03 7.61
CA MET A 232 7.76 -5.31 6.96
C MET A 232 9.02 -5.98 6.42
N ALA A 233 9.94 -5.21 5.82
CA ALA A 233 11.24 -5.69 5.36
C ALA A 233 12.10 -6.20 6.53
N LEU A 234 12.17 -5.43 7.63
CA LEU A 234 12.89 -5.82 8.85
C LEU A 234 12.38 -7.16 9.43
N ALA A 235 11.06 -7.37 9.36
CA ALA A 235 10.41 -8.60 9.82
C ALA A 235 10.38 -9.69 8.77
N GLU A 236 10.96 -9.48 7.59
CA GLU A 236 10.91 -10.42 6.46
C GLU A 236 9.47 -10.92 6.20
N ALA A 237 8.48 -10.02 6.36
CA ALA A 237 7.07 -10.37 6.28
C ALA A 237 6.72 -10.93 4.89
N PRO A 238 6.10 -12.12 4.81
CA PRO A 238 5.83 -12.80 3.54
C PRO A 238 4.60 -12.20 2.84
N ILE A 239 4.78 -10.99 2.30
CA ILE A 239 3.76 -10.22 1.63
C ILE A 239 4.06 -10.13 0.12
N ASP A 240 3.12 -10.58 -0.70
CA ASP A 240 3.29 -10.66 -2.15
C ASP A 240 2.93 -9.33 -2.84
N MET A 241 1.93 -8.61 -2.33
CA MET A 241 1.48 -7.34 -2.88
C MET A 241 1.00 -6.38 -1.79
N ILE A 242 1.18 -5.10 -2.00
CA ILE A 242 0.70 -4.03 -1.12
C ILE A 242 -0.19 -3.07 -1.92
N GLY A 243 -1.44 -2.89 -1.46
CA GLY A 243 -2.29 -1.78 -1.87
C GLY A 243 -2.05 -0.57 -0.98
N THR A 244 -1.62 0.54 -1.57
CA THR A 244 -1.37 1.79 -0.83
C THR A 244 -2.15 2.96 -1.44
N GLY A 245 -2.72 3.80 -0.59
CA GLY A 245 -3.54 4.95 -1.00
C GLY A 245 -3.16 6.20 -0.22
N SER A 246 -3.64 6.34 0.98
CA SER A 246 -3.50 7.56 1.78
C SER A 246 -2.07 7.97 2.11
N TYR A 247 -1.10 7.08 1.96
CA TYR A 247 0.30 7.34 2.31
C TYR A 247 1.21 7.59 1.11
N LEU A 248 0.74 7.43 -0.13
CA LEU A 248 1.50 7.87 -1.31
C LEU A 248 1.75 9.38 -1.28
N PRO A 249 0.71 10.22 -1.00
CA PRO A 249 0.87 11.66 -0.81
C PRO A 249 1.17 12.06 0.64
N ASP A 250 1.84 11.22 1.43
CA ASP A 250 2.18 11.53 2.81
C ASP A 250 3.00 12.83 2.92
N ASN A 251 2.81 13.56 4.04
CA ASN A 251 3.47 14.83 4.30
C ASN A 251 3.07 15.99 3.37
N TRP A 252 1.83 16.02 2.89
CA TRP A 252 1.35 17.12 2.04
C TRP A 252 1.55 18.50 2.63
N SER A 253 1.39 18.67 3.94
CA SER A 253 1.61 19.93 4.62
C SER A 253 3.07 20.41 4.59
N GLU A 254 3.99 19.51 4.32
CA GLU A 254 5.43 19.77 4.23
C GLU A 254 5.92 19.96 2.79
N THR A 255 5.03 19.81 1.81
CA THR A 255 5.38 19.82 0.39
C THR A 255 4.92 21.06 -0.36
N TYR A 256 4.28 22.00 0.34
CA TYR A 256 3.86 23.25 -0.31
C TYR A 256 5.08 24.07 -0.72
N ALA A 257 4.97 24.73 -1.86
CA ALA A 257 5.94 25.68 -2.36
C ALA A 257 5.33 27.07 -2.42
N THR A 258 6.14 28.09 -2.21
CA THR A 258 5.76 29.49 -2.38
C THR A 258 6.52 30.09 -3.56
N ALA A 259 5.88 31.03 -4.25
CA ALA A 259 6.49 31.78 -5.33
C ALA A 259 6.73 33.23 -4.90
N ASP A 260 7.94 33.69 -5.09
CA ASP A 260 8.28 35.11 -4.88
C ASP A 260 8.67 35.75 -6.20
N ILE A 261 8.08 36.89 -6.53
CA ILE A 261 8.55 37.71 -7.62
C ILE A 261 9.75 38.49 -7.12
N ILE A 262 10.90 38.32 -7.78
CA ILE A 262 12.18 38.89 -7.39
C ILE A 262 12.70 39.95 -8.37
N ASP A 263 12.04 40.10 -9.52
CA ASP A 263 12.37 41.11 -10.52
C ASP A 263 11.08 41.83 -10.97
N TYR A 264 11.10 43.14 -11.00
CA TYR A 264 10.02 44.02 -11.43
C TYR A 264 10.57 44.97 -12.48
N ASP A 265 10.42 44.66 -13.75
CA ASP A 265 10.91 45.43 -14.90
C ASP A 265 12.43 45.73 -14.82
N GLY A 266 13.23 44.72 -14.46
CA GLY A 266 14.66 44.84 -14.31
C GLY A 266 15.13 45.38 -12.94
N ALA A 267 14.20 45.67 -12.03
CA ALA A 267 14.51 46.09 -10.67
C ALA A 267 14.33 44.90 -9.69
N SER A 268 15.42 44.44 -9.12
CA SER A 268 15.39 43.38 -8.13
C SER A 268 14.80 43.85 -6.82
N ARG A 269 13.75 43.19 -6.34
CA ARG A 269 13.07 43.47 -5.07
C ARG A 269 12.61 42.17 -4.44
N VAL A 270 12.81 42.06 -3.15
CA VAL A 270 12.31 40.92 -2.36
C VAL A 270 11.72 41.41 -1.05
N LYS A 271 10.88 40.57 -0.45
CA LYS A 271 10.41 40.77 0.92
C LYS A 271 11.56 40.77 1.89
N VAL A 272 11.57 41.70 2.86
CA VAL A 272 12.56 41.75 3.95
C VAL A 272 12.61 40.38 4.65
N GLY A 273 13.81 39.83 4.78
CA GLY A 273 14.08 38.48 5.31
C GLY A 273 14.17 37.39 4.24
N ARG A 274 13.97 37.74 2.93
CA ARG A 274 14.14 36.82 1.81
C ARG A 274 15.22 37.24 0.82
N GLU A 275 16.17 38.06 1.25
CA GLU A 275 17.26 38.62 0.45
C GLU A 275 18.14 37.51 -0.18
N PHE A 276 18.18 36.33 0.43
CA PHE A 276 18.89 35.16 -0.09
C PHE A 276 18.43 34.73 -1.48
N LEU A 277 17.17 35.06 -1.86
CA LEU A 277 16.62 34.76 -3.21
C LEU A 277 17.29 35.57 -4.33
N LEU A 278 17.96 36.69 -3.99
CA LEU A 278 18.72 37.51 -4.94
C LEU A 278 20.16 36.99 -5.13
N SER A 279 20.61 36.10 -4.27
CA SER A 279 21.94 35.48 -4.36
C SER A 279 21.91 34.36 -5.39
N LYS A 280 22.60 34.52 -6.51
CA LYS A 280 22.80 33.45 -7.49
C LYS A 280 23.93 32.54 -7.09
#